data_8e4908a70caee7f77c78470d850497d9
#
_entry.id   8e4908a70caee7f77c78470d850497d9
#
_cell.length_a   1.000
_cell.length_b   1.000
_cell.length_c   1.000
_cell.angle_alpha   90.00
_cell.angle_beta   90.00
_cell.angle_gamma   90.00
#
_symmetry.space_group_name_H-M   'P 1'
#
loop_
_entity.id
_entity.type
_entity.pdbx_description
1 polymer ?
#
loop_
_entity_poly.entity_id
_entity_poly.type
_entity_poly.pdbx_seq_one_letter_code
_entity_poly.pdbx_strand_id
1 'polypeptide(L)'
;DLKEKSILLFLGASGVGKSTCINYLKGCVMEEKTDEETGQIYITAKDSAVEIGNGVYSKTLCPEVVDIANRDFSLCDCPGFFDNRGAEYMIAGAMLVRETISTSSKVKGMVVILDYQSLLDSRHTLLIETGKNLKDMLGDYAKYKENFFFLINKIPKTLIGNVTEEKIRNILEKAKEDLDSQEKDYDG
;
A
#
# COMPACT_ATOMS: atom_id res chain seq x y z
N ASP A 1 -19.63 13.18 -3.38
CA ASP A 1 -20.30 11.88 -3.26
C ASP A 1 -19.46 10.83 -3.98
N LEU A 2 -19.13 9.72 -3.30
CA LEU A 2 -18.32 8.64 -3.88
C LEU A 2 -19.02 7.96 -5.07
N LYS A 3 -20.34 7.96 -5.09
CA LYS A 3 -21.14 7.36 -6.18
C LYS A 3 -20.89 7.97 -7.55
N GLU A 4 -20.33 9.16 -7.59
CA GLU A 4 -20.00 9.87 -8.83
C GLU A 4 -18.52 9.84 -9.16
N LYS A 5 -17.67 9.32 -8.25
CA LYS A 5 -16.21 9.34 -8.38
C LYS A 5 -15.65 8.02 -8.88
N SER A 6 -14.78 8.12 -9.86
CA SER A 6 -13.85 7.04 -10.18
C SER A 6 -12.64 7.13 -9.24
N ILE A 7 -12.16 6.02 -8.70
CA ILE A 7 -11.08 6.01 -7.70
C ILE A 7 -9.90 5.14 -8.12
N LEU A 8 -8.71 5.56 -7.69
CA LEU A 8 -7.47 4.79 -7.70
C LEU A 8 -7.08 4.53 -6.25
N LEU A 9 -7.14 3.27 -5.82
CA LEU A 9 -6.88 2.87 -4.44
C LEU A 9 -5.38 2.70 -4.18
N PHE A 10 -4.91 3.14 -3.01
CA PHE A 10 -3.56 2.91 -2.52
C PHE A 10 -3.61 1.92 -1.35
N LEU A 11 -3.08 0.73 -1.58
CA LEU A 11 -3.12 -0.42 -0.68
C LEU A 11 -1.70 -0.81 -0.24
N GLY A 12 -1.59 -1.49 0.87
CA GLY A 12 -0.31 -2.00 1.39
C GLY A 12 -0.21 -1.89 2.90
N ALA A 13 0.85 -2.42 3.47
CA ALA A 13 1.08 -2.43 4.92
C ALA A 13 1.12 -1.02 5.52
N SER A 14 0.96 -0.94 6.84
CA SER A 14 1.17 0.32 7.54
C SER A 14 2.62 0.78 7.38
N GLY A 15 2.82 2.09 7.17
CA GLY A 15 4.15 2.68 7.05
C GLY A 15 4.88 2.50 5.71
N VAL A 16 4.33 1.79 4.70
CA VAL A 16 4.99 1.64 3.38
C VAL A 16 5.02 2.91 2.54
N GLY A 17 4.32 3.98 2.95
CA GLY A 17 4.35 5.30 2.30
C GLY A 17 3.17 5.61 1.38
N LYS A 18 1.99 5.03 1.63
CA LYS A 18 0.75 5.32 0.87
C LYS A 18 0.41 6.82 0.89
N SER A 19 0.19 7.37 2.06
CA SER A 19 -0.15 8.79 2.26
C SER A 19 0.93 9.72 1.71
N THR A 20 2.21 9.36 1.85
CA THR A 20 3.35 10.10 1.28
C THR A 20 3.27 10.14 -0.24
N CYS A 21 3.00 9.00 -0.87
CA CYS A 21 2.85 8.88 -2.31
C CYS A 21 1.67 9.72 -2.84
N ILE A 22 0.53 9.68 -2.15
CA ILE A 22 -0.66 10.45 -2.50
C ILE A 22 -0.38 11.96 -2.41
N ASN A 23 0.25 12.43 -1.34
CA ASN A 23 0.63 13.85 -1.21
C ASN A 23 1.58 14.29 -2.34
N TYR A 24 2.56 13.44 -2.69
CA TYR A 24 3.45 13.71 -3.82
C TYR A 24 2.69 13.81 -5.14
N LEU A 25 1.80 12.87 -5.44
CA LEU A 25 0.98 12.86 -6.65
C LEU A 25 -0.01 14.02 -6.70
N LYS A 26 -0.48 14.49 -5.57
CA LYS A 26 -1.32 15.68 -5.44
C LYS A 26 -0.56 16.97 -5.76
N GLY A 27 0.77 16.92 -5.72
CA GLY A 27 1.63 18.08 -5.94
C GLY A 27 1.95 18.87 -4.67
N CYS A 28 1.75 18.27 -3.49
CA CYS A 28 2.19 18.88 -2.23
C CYS A 28 3.72 19.03 -2.20
N VAL A 29 4.19 20.09 -1.55
CA VAL A 29 5.63 20.31 -1.36
C VAL A 29 6.12 19.32 -0.30
N MET A 30 6.95 18.36 -0.73
CA MET A 30 7.53 17.35 0.16
C MET A 30 8.76 17.89 0.88
N GLU A 31 8.89 17.61 2.18
CA GLU A 31 9.97 18.03 3.03
C GLU A 31 10.58 16.84 3.77
N GLU A 32 11.90 16.82 3.85
CA GLU A 32 12.64 15.92 4.72
C GLU A 32 12.79 16.56 6.10
N LYS A 33 12.45 15.85 7.16
CA LYS A 33 12.63 16.26 8.55
C LYS A 33 13.40 15.20 9.31
N THR A 34 14.13 15.64 10.32
CA THR A 34 14.80 14.75 11.24
C THR A 34 14.08 14.81 12.59
N ASP A 35 13.77 13.67 13.15
CA ASP A 35 13.27 13.56 14.51
C ASP A 35 14.39 13.90 15.48
N GLU A 36 14.15 14.86 16.36
CA GLU A 36 15.19 15.39 17.27
C GLU A 36 15.62 14.39 18.34
N GLU A 37 14.75 13.46 18.73
CA GLU A 37 15.04 12.48 19.79
C GLU A 37 15.74 11.24 19.23
N THR A 38 15.30 10.76 18.07
CA THR A 38 15.80 9.50 17.50
C THR A 38 16.82 9.70 16.40
N GLY A 39 16.95 10.91 15.84
CA GLY A 39 17.77 11.20 14.67
C GLY A 39 17.21 10.59 13.37
N GLN A 40 16.01 10.03 13.42
CA GLN A 40 15.38 9.36 12.26
C GLN A 40 14.90 10.38 11.24
N ILE A 41 15.26 10.15 9.98
CA ILE A 41 14.80 10.98 8.86
C ILE A 41 13.45 10.47 8.38
N TYR A 42 12.49 11.38 8.22
CA TYR A 42 11.17 11.08 7.66
C TYR A 42 10.72 12.15 6.66
N ILE A 43 9.81 11.76 5.79
CA ILE A 43 9.22 12.65 4.78
C ILE A 43 7.87 13.14 5.27
N THR A 44 7.65 14.45 5.16
CA THR A 44 6.36 15.10 5.41
C THR A 44 5.96 15.96 4.20
N ALA A 45 4.78 16.54 4.22
CA ALA A 45 4.31 17.44 3.19
C ALA A 45 3.80 18.74 3.82
N LYS A 46 4.14 19.88 3.19
CA LYS A 46 3.42 21.13 3.41
C LYS A 46 2.05 21.01 2.79
N ASP A 47 1.04 21.57 3.45
CA ASP A 47 -0.34 21.56 2.93
C ASP A 47 -0.79 20.15 2.51
N SER A 48 -0.51 19.16 3.39
CA SER A 48 -0.81 17.76 3.11
C SER A 48 -2.30 17.53 2.84
N ALA A 49 -2.60 16.82 1.76
CA ALA A 49 -3.95 16.43 1.38
C ALA A 49 -4.47 15.25 2.21
N VAL A 50 -3.56 14.38 2.67
CA VAL A 50 -3.82 13.30 3.61
C VAL A 50 -2.74 13.30 4.69
N GLU A 51 -3.09 12.90 5.91
CA GLU A 51 -2.14 12.92 7.03
C GLU A 51 -1.05 11.87 6.84
N ILE A 52 0.23 12.26 6.94
CA ILE A 52 1.36 11.35 6.91
C ILE A 52 1.69 10.93 8.34
N GLY A 53 1.61 9.63 8.63
CA GLY A 53 2.00 9.08 9.92
C GLY A 53 3.52 8.86 9.99
N ASN A 54 4.18 9.51 10.95
CA ASN A 54 5.62 9.35 11.21
C ASN A 54 5.89 8.68 12.57
N GLY A 55 4.84 8.23 13.26
CA GLY A 55 4.91 7.58 14.57
C GLY A 55 4.73 6.07 14.51
N VAL A 56 4.74 5.48 15.71
CA VAL A 56 4.58 4.02 15.91
C VAL A 56 3.20 3.51 15.51
N TYR A 57 2.18 4.36 15.56
CA TYR A 57 0.80 3.98 15.27
C TYR A 57 0.36 4.38 13.87
N SER A 58 -0.45 3.52 13.24
CA SER A 58 -1.16 3.86 12.01
C SER A 58 -2.03 5.10 12.18
N LYS A 59 -2.00 6.01 11.19
CA LYS A 59 -2.79 7.25 11.22
C LYS A 59 -4.11 7.11 10.48
N THR A 60 -4.09 6.52 9.30
CA THR A 60 -5.27 6.38 8.45
C THR A 60 -6.22 5.34 9.04
N LEU A 61 -7.36 5.79 9.53
CA LEU A 61 -8.41 4.94 10.11
C LEU A 61 -9.48 4.56 9.08
N CYS A 62 -9.80 5.50 8.22
CA CYS A 62 -10.82 5.38 7.19
C CYS A 62 -10.22 5.71 5.83
N PRO A 63 -10.73 5.14 4.73
CA PRO A 63 -10.33 5.57 3.39
C PRO A 63 -10.58 7.07 3.20
N GLU A 64 -9.55 7.80 2.75
CA GLU A 64 -9.61 9.23 2.45
C GLU A 64 -9.48 9.45 0.95
N VAL A 65 -10.43 10.20 0.36
CA VAL A 65 -10.47 10.45 -1.09
C VAL A 65 -9.99 11.85 -1.41
N VAL A 66 -8.98 11.93 -2.28
CA VAL A 66 -8.32 13.18 -2.69
C VAL A 66 -8.48 13.39 -4.18
N ASP A 67 -9.08 14.51 -4.56
CA ASP A 67 -9.24 14.88 -5.96
C ASP A 67 -7.91 15.41 -6.54
N ILE A 68 -7.59 15.00 -7.76
CA ILE A 68 -6.45 15.52 -8.52
C ILE A 68 -6.96 16.47 -9.60
N ALA A 69 -6.34 17.64 -9.70
CA ALA A 69 -6.67 18.60 -10.73
C ALA A 69 -6.50 18.00 -12.13
N ASN A 70 -7.48 18.27 -13.01
CA ASN A 70 -7.47 17.83 -14.41
C ASN A 70 -7.44 16.29 -14.61
N ARG A 71 -7.93 15.52 -13.65
CA ARG A 71 -8.11 14.07 -13.78
C ARG A 71 -9.59 13.70 -13.55
N ASP A 72 -10.02 12.65 -14.23
CA ASP A 72 -11.36 12.06 -14.12
C ASP A 72 -11.46 10.99 -13.02
N PHE A 73 -10.47 10.96 -12.12
CA PHE A 73 -10.42 10.06 -10.97
C PHE A 73 -9.78 10.75 -9.76
N SER A 74 -10.11 10.23 -8.59
CA SER A 74 -9.56 10.65 -7.31
C SER A 74 -8.63 9.56 -6.77
N LEU A 75 -7.63 9.94 -5.96
CA LEU A 75 -6.82 9.01 -5.20
C LEU A 75 -7.53 8.65 -3.91
N CYS A 76 -7.44 7.40 -3.49
CA CYS A 76 -8.00 6.94 -2.24
C CYS A 76 -6.89 6.39 -1.35
N ASP A 77 -6.57 7.11 -0.25
CA ASP A 77 -5.68 6.62 0.80
C ASP A 77 -6.41 5.61 1.66
N CYS A 78 -5.98 4.37 1.63
CA CYS A 78 -6.59 3.29 2.38
C CYS A 78 -5.86 3.01 3.69
N PRO A 79 -6.56 2.58 4.76
CA PRO A 79 -5.94 2.04 5.95
C PRO A 79 -4.88 1.00 5.62
N GLY A 80 -3.79 1.02 6.38
CA GLY A 80 -2.69 0.05 6.18
C GLY A 80 -3.10 -1.36 6.61
N PHE A 81 -2.64 -2.37 5.87
CA PHE A 81 -2.66 -3.75 6.37
C PHE A 81 -1.73 -3.86 7.59
N PHE A 82 -2.00 -4.82 8.46
CA PHE A 82 -1.22 -5.07 9.68
C PHE A 82 -1.19 -3.85 10.62
N ASP A 83 -2.37 -3.27 10.83
CA ASP A 83 -2.52 -2.17 11.78
C ASP A 83 -2.16 -2.69 13.19
N ASN A 84 -1.16 -2.06 13.80
CA ASN A 84 -0.66 -2.47 15.11
C ASN A 84 -1.56 -2.09 16.29
N ARG A 85 -2.73 -1.51 16.02
CA ARG A 85 -3.72 -1.15 17.06
C ARG A 85 -4.62 -2.30 17.47
N GLY A 86 -4.68 -3.39 16.67
CA GLY A 86 -5.42 -4.60 16.98
C GLY A 86 -6.24 -5.14 15.81
N ALA A 87 -6.76 -6.37 15.98
CA ALA A 87 -7.49 -7.08 14.93
C ALA A 87 -8.80 -6.37 14.54
N GLU A 88 -9.46 -5.70 15.48
CA GLU A 88 -10.67 -4.92 15.24
C GLU A 88 -10.45 -3.78 14.27
N TYR A 89 -9.30 -3.10 14.32
CA TYR A 89 -8.94 -2.04 13.38
C TYR A 89 -8.65 -2.60 11.99
N MET A 90 -8.03 -3.77 11.90
CA MET A 90 -7.77 -4.45 10.63
C MET A 90 -9.09 -4.85 9.95
N ILE A 91 -10.02 -5.44 10.70
CA ILE A 91 -11.33 -5.85 10.17
C ILE A 91 -12.12 -4.62 9.73
N ALA A 92 -12.21 -3.58 10.58
CA ALA A 92 -12.92 -2.35 10.26
C ALA A 92 -12.34 -1.67 9.02
N GLY A 93 -11.01 -1.58 8.91
CA GLY A 93 -10.33 -1.03 7.75
C GLY A 93 -10.66 -1.78 6.46
N ALA A 94 -10.60 -3.12 6.49
CA ALA A 94 -10.95 -3.96 5.35
C ALA A 94 -12.41 -3.78 4.91
N MET A 95 -13.35 -3.71 5.87
CA MET A 95 -14.77 -3.45 5.60
C MET A 95 -14.97 -2.08 4.95
N LEU A 96 -14.33 -1.03 5.47
CA LEU A 96 -14.44 0.32 4.92
C LEU A 96 -13.85 0.42 3.50
N VAL A 97 -12.75 -0.27 3.22
CA VAL A 97 -12.19 -0.35 1.86
C VAL A 97 -13.17 -1.05 0.91
N ARG A 98 -13.77 -2.17 1.34
CA ARG A 98 -14.80 -2.87 0.54
C ARG A 98 -16.02 -1.98 0.26
N GLU A 99 -16.48 -1.26 1.26
CA GLU A 99 -17.59 -0.31 1.11
C GLU A 99 -17.22 0.81 0.14
N THR A 100 -16.01 1.37 0.25
CA THR A 100 -15.51 2.39 -0.66
C THR A 100 -15.47 1.89 -2.11
N ILE A 101 -15.00 0.66 -2.34
CA ILE A 101 -15.02 0.01 -3.66
C ILE A 101 -16.44 -0.14 -4.18
N SER A 102 -17.37 -0.61 -3.35
CA SER A 102 -18.75 -0.89 -3.76
C SER A 102 -19.58 0.37 -4.00
N THR A 103 -19.25 1.47 -3.34
CA THR A 103 -19.98 2.74 -3.45
C THR A 103 -19.40 3.69 -4.49
N SER A 104 -18.16 3.49 -4.94
CA SER A 104 -17.55 4.30 -5.99
C SER A 104 -18.15 3.97 -7.36
N SER A 105 -18.19 4.97 -8.26
CA SER A 105 -18.72 4.76 -9.62
C SER A 105 -17.86 3.78 -10.41
N LYS A 106 -16.55 3.82 -10.21
CA LYS A 106 -15.58 2.93 -10.89
C LYS A 106 -14.28 2.87 -10.13
N VAL A 107 -13.71 1.68 -9.99
CA VAL A 107 -12.32 1.48 -9.60
C VAL A 107 -11.45 1.50 -10.85
N LYS A 108 -10.61 2.53 -10.99
CA LYS A 108 -9.66 2.69 -12.12
C LYS A 108 -8.46 1.76 -11.96
N GLY A 109 -8.08 1.47 -10.71
CA GLY A 109 -6.96 0.59 -10.41
C GLY A 109 -6.68 0.52 -8.91
N MET A 110 -5.77 -0.37 -8.55
CA MET A 110 -5.29 -0.62 -7.19
C MET A 110 -3.77 -0.59 -7.20
N VAL A 111 -3.19 0.42 -6.57
CA VAL A 111 -1.74 0.55 -6.39
C VAL A 111 -1.36 -0.13 -5.08
N VAL A 112 -0.70 -1.28 -5.18
CA VAL A 112 -0.18 -2.00 -4.02
C VAL A 112 1.25 -1.56 -3.78
N ILE A 113 1.48 -0.84 -2.68
CA ILE A 113 2.80 -0.36 -2.31
C ILE A 113 3.50 -1.40 -1.43
N LEU A 114 4.69 -1.80 -1.85
CA LEU A 114 5.56 -2.73 -1.16
C LEU A 114 6.84 -2.02 -0.73
N ASP A 115 7.30 -2.27 0.49
CA ASP A 115 8.59 -1.79 0.98
C ASP A 115 9.70 -2.67 0.38
N TYR A 116 10.74 -2.04 -0.18
CA TYR A 116 11.85 -2.78 -0.80
C TYR A 116 12.54 -3.75 0.16
N GLN A 117 12.71 -3.36 1.44
CA GLN A 117 13.34 -4.24 2.43
C GLN A 117 12.49 -5.48 2.71
N SER A 118 11.16 -5.33 2.69
CA SER A 118 10.25 -6.47 2.89
C SER A 118 10.29 -7.49 1.76
N LEU A 119 10.68 -7.06 0.54
CA LEU A 119 10.89 -7.99 -0.58
C LEU A 119 12.18 -8.82 -0.43
N LEU A 120 13.17 -8.31 0.32
CA LEU A 120 14.45 -8.98 0.55
C LEU A 120 14.42 -9.92 1.76
N ASP A 121 13.33 -9.92 2.53
CA ASP A 121 13.16 -10.85 3.64
C ASP A 121 13.17 -12.30 3.13
N SER A 122 14.01 -13.12 3.73
CA SER A 122 14.23 -14.52 3.31
C SER A 122 12.98 -15.39 3.38
N ARG A 123 12.00 -15.01 4.19
CA ARG A 123 10.71 -15.71 4.34
C ARG A 123 9.58 -15.09 3.54
N HIS A 124 9.82 -13.93 2.93
CA HIS A 124 8.81 -13.15 2.21
C HIS A 124 7.51 -12.92 2.99
N THR A 125 7.58 -12.92 4.33
CA THR A 125 6.43 -12.94 5.23
C THR A 125 5.45 -11.80 4.93
N LEU A 126 5.94 -10.56 4.87
CA LEU A 126 5.07 -9.40 4.63
C LEU A 126 4.46 -9.41 3.22
N LEU A 127 5.17 -9.92 2.23
CA LEU A 127 4.68 -10.06 0.86
C LEU A 127 3.54 -11.08 0.79
N ILE A 128 3.74 -12.26 1.38
CA ILE A 128 2.75 -13.34 1.44
C ILE A 128 1.49 -12.88 2.20
N GLU A 129 1.67 -12.26 3.36
CA GLU A 129 0.57 -11.73 4.15
C GLU A 129 -0.17 -10.60 3.45
N THR A 130 0.53 -9.72 2.71
CA THR A 130 -0.11 -8.71 1.87
C THR A 130 -0.99 -9.36 0.80
N GLY A 131 -0.52 -10.41 0.15
CA GLY A 131 -1.30 -11.19 -0.82
C GLY A 131 -2.54 -11.82 -0.19
N LYS A 132 -2.42 -12.43 1.00
CA LYS A 132 -3.56 -13.01 1.74
C LYS A 132 -4.59 -11.92 2.09
N ASN A 133 -4.16 -10.79 2.61
CA ASN A 133 -5.07 -9.67 2.94
C ASN A 133 -5.81 -9.14 1.70
N LEU A 134 -5.12 -9.01 0.56
CA LEU A 134 -5.75 -8.61 -0.70
C LEU A 134 -6.81 -9.63 -1.14
N LYS A 135 -6.50 -10.93 -1.04
CA LYS A 135 -7.45 -12.02 -1.35
C LYS A 135 -8.67 -11.96 -0.44
N ASP A 136 -8.48 -11.83 0.87
CA ASP A 136 -9.56 -11.81 1.85
C ASP A 136 -10.43 -10.54 1.69
N MET A 137 -9.81 -9.39 1.41
CA MET A 137 -10.50 -8.13 1.20
C MET A 137 -11.32 -8.11 -0.09
N LEU A 138 -10.80 -8.64 -1.19
CA LEU A 138 -11.41 -8.52 -2.51
C LEU A 138 -12.27 -9.75 -2.88
N GLY A 139 -12.09 -10.87 -2.21
CA GLY A 139 -12.74 -12.13 -2.55
C GLY A 139 -12.23 -12.68 -3.88
N ASP A 140 -13.03 -12.58 -4.94
CA ASP A 140 -12.60 -13.00 -6.28
C ASP A 140 -11.66 -11.97 -6.92
N TYR A 141 -10.41 -11.96 -6.44
CA TYR A 141 -9.36 -11.03 -6.90
C TYR A 141 -9.01 -11.22 -8.39
N ALA A 142 -9.32 -12.38 -8.98
CA ALA A 142 -9.06 -12.65 -10.40
C ALA A 142 -9.78 -11.67 -11.32
N LYS A 143 -10.93 -11.12 -10.89
CA LYS A 143 -11.67 -10.08 -11.62
C LYS A 143 -10.90 -8.77 -11.74
N TYR A 144 -9.95 -8.54 -10.83
CA TYR A 144 -9.22 -7.27 -10.73
C TYR A 144 -7.76 -7.36 -11.17
N LYS A 145 -7.29 -8.53 -11.63
CA LYS A 145 -5.87 -8.77 -11.93
C LYS A 145 -5.24 -7.73 -12.86
N GLU A 146 -5.99 -7.26 -13.86
CA GLU A 146 -5.54 -6.26 -14.82
C GLU A 146 -5.53 -4.82 -14.24
N ASN A 147 -6.10 -4.63 -13.04
CA ASN A 147 -6.19 -3.35 -12.37
C ASN A 147 -5.14 -3.18 -11.27
N PHE A 148 -4.29 -4.18 -11.01
CA PHE A 148 -3.23 -4.08 -10.03
C PHE A 148 -1.97 -3.44 -10.61
N PHE A 149 -1.42 -2.48 -9.86
CA PHE A 149 -0.13 -1.86 -10.09
C PHE A 149 0.72 -2.04 -8.83
N PHE A 150 1.92 -2.58 -8.97
CA PHE A 150 2.83 -2.74 -7.85
C PHE A 150 3.86 -1.62 -7.85
N LEU A 151 3.95 -0.91 -6.73
CA LEU A 151 4.91 0.16 -6.52
C LEU A 151 5.91 -0.27 -5.43
N ILE A 152 7.17 -0.42 -5.80
CA ILE A 152 8.24 -0.70 -4.85
C ILE A 152 8.77 0.61 -4.31
N ASN A 153 8.62 0.81 -3.01
CA ASN A 153 9.00 2.04 -2.33
C ASN A 153 10.20 1.83 -1.39
N LYS A 154 10.75 2.92 -0.86
CA LYS A 154 11.87 2.94 0.07
C LYS A 154 13.13 2.22 -0.44
N ILE A 155 13.37 2.27 -1.74
CA ILE A 155 14.62 1.77 -2.31
C ILE A 155 15.77 2.67 -1.80
N PRO A 156 16.81 2.10 -1.16
CA PRO A 156 17.97 2.89 -0.72
C PRO A 156 18.59 3.68 -1.88
N LYS A 157 18.97 4.93 -1.63
CA LYS A 157 19.56 5.82 -2.67
C LYS A 157 20.76 5.18 -3.38
N THR A 158 21.55 4.38 -2.67
CA THR A 158 22.70 3.66 -3.20
C THR A 158 22.33 2.53 -4.17
N LEU A 159 21.09 2.08 -4.16
CA LEU A 159 20.59 0.99 -5.00
C LEU A 159 19.70 1.49 -6.14
N ILE A 160 19.33 2.78 -6.15
CA ILE A 160 18.57 3.38 -7.26
C ILE A 160 19.38 3.21 -8.56
N GLY A 161 18.74 2.64 -9.59
CA GLY A 161 19.39 2.27 -10.85
C GLY A 161 19.93 0.83 -10.90
N ASN A 162 20.14 0.18 -9.75
CA ASN A 162 20.53 -1.23 -9.68
C ASN A 162 19.34 -2.17 -9.44
N VAL A 163 18.19 -1.63 -9.03
CA VAL A 163 16.95 -2.38 -8.88
C VAL A 163 16.23 -2.35 -10.22
N THR A 164 16.23 -3.47 -10.92
CA THR A 164 15.57 -3.64 -12.21
C THR A 164 14.28 -4.41 -12.08
N GLU A 165 13.39 -4.27 -13.05
CA GLU A 165 12.13 -5.05 -13.10
C GLU A 165 12.42 -6.56 -13.05
N GLU A 166 13.45 -7.03 -13.75
CA GLU A 166 13.88 -8.42 -13.75
C GLU A 166 14.24 -8.92 -12.35
N LYS A 167 15.01 -8.13 -11.58
CA LYS A 167 15.35 -8.48 -10.19
C LYS A 167 14.11 -8.58 -9.30
N ILE A 168 13.18 -7.65 -9.45
CA ILE A 168 11.92 -7.69 -8.69
C ILE A 168 11.10 -8.91 -9.11
N ARG A 169 11.00 -9.21 -10.40
CA ARG A 169 10.31 -10.40 -10.91
C ARG A 169 10.89 -11.67 -10.31
N ASN A 170 12.20 -11.84 -10.32
CA ASN A 170 12.87 -13.00 -9.74
C ASN A 170 12.60 -13.18 -8.23
N ILE A 171 12.52 -12.06 -7.48
CA ILE A 171 12.15 -12.10 -6.06
C ILE A 171 10.70 -12.58 -5.89
N LEU A 172 9.77 -12.09 -6.70
CA LEU A 172 8.36 -12.47 -6.63
C LEU A 172 8.15 -13.94 -7.05
N GLU A 173 8.87 -14.43 -8.06
CA GLU A 173 8.83 -15.82 -8.47
C GLU A 173 9.34 -16.75 -7.37
N LYS A 174 10.44 -16.38 -6.71
CA LYS A 174 10.96 -17.14 -5.57
C LYS A 174 9.97 -17.15 -4.40
N ALA A 175 9.37 -16.00 -4.06
CA ALA A 175 8.35 -15.94 -3.03
C ALA A 175 7.13 -16.83 -3.32
N LYS A 176 6.75 -16.95 -4.60
CA LYS A 176 5.70 -17.88 -5.03
C LYS A 176 6.09 -19.32 -4.84
N GLU A 177 7.32 -19.71 -5.23
CA GLU A 177 7.83 -21.07 -5.04
C GLU A 177 7.86 -21.46 -3.56
N ASP A 178 8.29 -20.53 -2.68
CA ASP A 178 8.32 -20.72 -1.24
C ASP A 178 6.89 -20.91 -0.68
N LEU A 179 5.91 -20.17 -1.17
CA LEU A 179 4.51 -20.30 -0.78
C LEU A 179 3.92 -21.65 -1.22
N ASP A 180 4.13 -22.03 -2.49
CA ASP A 180 3.65 -23.30 -3.05
C ASP A 180 4.27 -24.51 -2.32
N SER A 181 5.49 -24.38 -1.80
CA SER A 181 6.17 -25.40 -1.00
C SER A 181 5.56 -25.54 0.40
N GLN A 182 5.23 -24.41 1.03
CA GLN A 182 4.59 -24.40 2.35
C GLN A 182 3.18 -25.00 2.32
N GLU A 183 2.40 -24.74 1.27
CA GLU A 183 1.05 -25.31 1.13
C GLU A 183 1.10 -26.86 0.99
N LYS A 184 2.09 -27.39 0.29
CA LYS A 184 2.26 -28.84 0.13
C LYS A 184 2.64 -29.57 1.43
N ASP A 185 3.37 -28.90 2.31
CA ASP A 185 3.77 -29.48 3.62
C ASP A 185 2.61 -29.50 4.63
N TYR A 186 1.54 -28.76 4.39
CA TYR A 186 0.33 -28.74 5.23
C TYR A 186 -0.73 -29.79 4.81
N ASP A 187 -0.69 -30.26 3.57
CA ASP A 187 -1.66 -31.24 3.02
C ASP A 187 -1.15 -32.71 3.13
N GLY A 188 0.00 -32.97 3.74
CA GLY A 188 0.61 -34.28 3.99
C GLY A 188 0.56 -34.67 5.46
#